data_62cdfb8a15434d11d5786331dd59bd7b
#
_entry.id   62cdfb8a15434d11d5786331dd59bd7b
#
_cell.length_a   1.000
_cell.length_b   1.000
_cell.length_c   1.000
_cell.angle_alpha   90.00
_cell.angle_beta   90.00
_cell.angle_gamma   90.00
#
_symmetry.space_group_name_H-M   'P 1'
#
loop_
_entity.id
_entity.type
_entity.pdbx_description
1 polymer ?
#
loop_
_entity_poly.entity_id
_entity_poly.type
_entity_poly.pdbx_seq_one_letter_code
_entity_poly.pdbx_strand_id
1 'polypeptide(L)' 'MNQDEMLKTLYEEEKMLQQEYIKTQQTLKNIEVNLHRTQGAIQVLEKLKIPTVLLNE' A
#
# COMPACT_ATOMS: atom_id res chain seq x y z
N MET A 1 -11.19 36.01 9.87
CA MET A 1 -11.87 35.00 9.05
C MET A 1 -13.28 34.77 9.58
N ASN A 2 -14.29 34.85 8.74
CA ASN A 2 -15.65 34.63 9.18
C ASN A 2 -15.99 33.14 9.19
N GLN A 3 -17.14 32.81 9.73
CA GLN A 3 -17.57 31.43 9.91
C GLN A 3 -17.71 30.70 8.59
N ASP A 4 -18.22 31.37 7.55
CA ASP A 4 -18.42 30.76 6.23
C ASP A 4 -17.09 30.45 5.55
N GLU A 5 -16.10 31.32 5.69
CA GLU A 5 -14.77 31.07 5.14
C GLU A 5 -14.07 29.92 5.84
N MET A 6 -14.23 29.85 7.16
CA MET A 6 -13.68 28.74 7.94
C MET A 6 -14.29 27.41 7.50
N LEU A 7 -15.60 27.39 7.30
CA LEU A 7 -16.31 26.19 6.89
C LEU A 7 -15.87 25.75 5.50
N LYS A 8 -15.71 26.68 4.59
CA LYS A 8 -15.23 26.38 3.23
C LYS A 8 -13.84 25.76 3.26
N THR A 9 -12.95 26.33 4.08
CA THR A 9 -11.59 25.81 4.21
C THR A 9 -11.60 24.40 4.78
N LEU A 10 -12.46 24.13 5.75
CA LEU A 10 -12.56 22.79 6.32
C LEU A 10 -13.11 21.77 5.32
N TYR A 11 -14.07 22.17 4.50
CA TYR A 11 -14.59 21.27 3.46
C TYR A 11 -13.51 20.94 2.42
N GLU A 12 -12.70 21.91 2.04
CA GLU A 12 -11.61 21.68 1.11
C GLU A 12 -10.56 20.74 1.71
N GLU A 13 -10.24 20.93 2.99
CA GLU A 13 -9.31 20.06 3.69
C GLU A 13 -9.85 18.64 3.80
N GLU A 14 -11.13 18.50 4.12
CA GLU A 14 -11.77 17.17 4.19
C GLU A 14 -11.67 16.45 2.85
N LYS A 15 -11.93 17.16 1.75
CA LYS A 15 -11.87 16.58 0.42
C LYS A 15 -10.47 16.07 0.11
N MET A 16 -9.45 16.86 0.44
CA MET A 16 -8.06 16.47 0.21
C MET A 16 -7.69 15.24 1.03
N LEU A 17 -8.11 15.21 2.30
CA LEU A 17 -7.83 14.08 3.16
C LEU A 17 -8.53 12.81 2.70
N GLN A 18 -9.75 12.92 2.20
CA GLN A 18 -10.47 11.79 1.63
C GLN A 18 -9.74 11.21 0.41
N GLN A 19 -9.24 12.08 -0.45
CA GLN A 19 -8.49 11.65 -1.62
C GLN A 19 -7.19 10.95 -1.23
N GLU A 20 -6.48 11.47 -0.25
CA GLU A 20 -5.27 10.84 0.27
C GLU A 20 -5.57 9.48 0.90
N TYR A 21 -6.68 9.39 1.62
CA TYR A 21 -7.10 8.14 2.25
C TYR A 21 -7.32 7.05 1.20
N ILE A 22 -8.06 7.37 0.15
CA ILE A 22 -8.32 6.41 -0.94
C ILE A 22 -7.01 5.96 -1.59
N LYS A 23 -6.13 6.92 -1.86
CA LYS A 23 -4.85 6.66 -2.50
C LYS A 23 -3.97 5.76 -1.63
N THR A 24 -3.95 6.04 -0.33
CA THR A 24 -3.16 5.27 0.63
C THR A 24 -3.70 3.84 0.76
N GLN A 25 -5.02 3.67 0.74
CA GLN A 25 -5.63 2.34 0.77
C GLN A 25 -5.24 1.52 -0.45
N GLN A 26 -5.20 2.13 -1.63
CA GLN A 26 -4.77 1.42 -2.83
C GLN A 26 -3.31 1.01 -2.74
N THR A 27 -2.47 1.89 -2.23
CA THR A 27 -1.06 1.58 -2.03
C THR A 27 -0.90 0.42 -1.06
N LEU A 28 -1.63 0.44 0.04
CA LEU A 28 -1.59 -0.64 1.02
C LEU A 28 -2.02 -1.96 0.40
N LYS A 29 -3.08 -1.95 -0.39
CA LYS A 29 -3.55 -3.16 -1.07
C LYS A 29 -2.50 -3.72 -2.01
N ASN A 30 -1.81 -2.86 -2.74
CA ASN A 30 -0.74 -3.30 -3.64
C ASN A 30 0.42 -3.94 -2.88
N ILE A 31 0.77 -3.36 -1.73
CA ILE A 31 1.81 -3.93 -0.87
C ILE A 31 1.38 -5.30 -0.37
N GLU A 32 0.14 -5.46 0.07
CA GLU A 32 -0.38 -6.74 0.54
C GLU A 32 -0.31 -7.80 -0.55
N VAL A 33 -0.72 -7.46 -1.77
CA VAL A 33 -0.66 -8.39 -2.91
C VAL A 33 0.78 -8.82 -3.18
N ASN A 34 1.70 -7.87 -3.19
CA ASN A 34 3.11 -8.16 -3.44
C ASN A 34 3.71 -9.00 -2.31
N LEU A 35 3.33 -8.71 -1.07
CA LEU A 35 3.78 -9.49 0.08
C LEU A 35 3.33 -10.95 -0.02
N HIS A 36 2.05 -11.18 -0.33
CA HIS A 36 1.52 -12.53 -0.49
C HIS A 36 2.20 -13.28 -1.62
N ARG A 37 2.45 -12.60 -2.73
CA ARG A 37 3.16 -13.19 -3.87
C ARG A 37 4.57 -13.63 -3.46
N THR A 38 5.28 -12.75 -2.76
CA THR A 38 6.65 -13.04 -2.31
C THR A 38 6.66 -14.19 -1.32
N GLN A 39 5.73 -14.20 -0.37
CA GLN A 39 5.61 -15.29 0.60
C GLN A 39 5.33 -16.61 -0.09
N GLY A 40 4.45 -16.60 -1.10
CA GLY A 40 4.16 -17.80 -1.89
C GLY A 40 5.38 -18.32 -2.62
N ALA A 41 6.16 -17.41 -3.23
CA ALA A 41 7.38 -17.79 -3.92
C ALA A 41 8.41 -18.40 -2.97
N ILE A 42 8.56 -17.81 -1.78
CA ILE A 42 9.46 -18.34 -0.75
C ILE A 42 9.04 -19.75 -0.37
N GLN A 43 7.75 -19.98 -0.12
CA GLN A 43 7.24 -21.29 0.26
C GLN A 43 7.52 -22.35 -0.81
N VAL A 44 7.34 -21.99 -2.08
CA VAL A 44 7.62 -22.92 -3.18
C VAL A 44 9.07 -23.29 -3.22
N LEU A 45 9.98 -22.31 -3.12
CA LEU A 45 11.41 -22.56 -3.15
C LEU A 45 11.87 -23.37 -1.94
N GLU A 46 11.30 -23.11 -0.78
CA GLU A 46 11.63 -23.90 0.43
C GLU A 46 11.20 -25.35 0.27
N LYS A 47 10.02 -25.60 -0.31
CA LYS A 47 9.53 -26.95 -0.54
C LYS A 47 10.40 -27.70 -1.53
N LEU A 48 10.87 -27.03 -2.56
CA LEU A 48 11.74 -27.63 -3.57
C LEU A 48 13.17 -27.79 -3.07
N LYS A 49 13.51 -27.15 -1.93
CA LYS A 49 14.85 -27.18 -1.35
C LYS A 49 15.94 -26.76 -2.35
N ILE A 50 15.61 -25.73 -3.13
CA ILE A 50 16.59 -25.20 -4.08
C ILE A 50 17.63 -24.38 -3.31
N PRO A 51 18.93 -24.72 -3.45
CA PRO A 51 19.96 -23.95 -2.75
C PRO A 51 19.97 -22.48 -3.19
N THR A 52 20.06 -21.59 -2.24
CA THR A 52 20.07 -20.14 -2.52
C THR A 52 21.23 -19.73 -3.43
N VAL A 53 22.33 -20.42 -3.33
CA VAL A 53 23.51 -20.15 -4.15
C VAL A 53 23.24 -20.30 -5.64
N LEU A 54 22.33 -21.20 -6.02
CA LEU A 54 21.95 -21.38 -7.42
C LEU A 54 21.09 -20.24 -7.94
N LEU A 55 20.41 -19.54 -7.04
CA LEU A 55 19.54 -18.43 -7.42
C LEU A 55 20.30 -17.13 -7.62
N ASN A 56 21.52 -17.06 -7.13
CA ASN A 56 22.36 -15.85 -7.20
C ASN A 56 23.30 -15.83 -8.42
N GLU A 57 23.26 -16.84 -9.24
CA GLU A 57 24.08 -16.90 -10.45
C GLU A 57 23.53 -16.14 -11.64
#